data_a2face001f25b9e1d98df8abd51e7aa6
#
_entry.id   a2face001f25b9e1d98df8abd51e7aa6
#
_cell.length_a   1.000
_cell.length_b   1.000
_cell.length_c   1.000
_cell.angle_alpha   90.00
_cell.angle_beta   90.00
_cell.angle_gamma   90.00
#
_symmetry.space_group_name_H-M   'P 1'
#
loop_
_entity.id
_entity.type
_entity.pdbx_description
1 polymer ?
#
loop_
_entity_poly.entity_id
_entity_poly.type
_entity_poly.pdbx_seq_one_letter_code
_entity_poly.pdbx_strand_id
1 'polypeptide(L)'
;VQKKYVVALDQGTTSSRAIVFDHDANIVSVSQREFTQLYPNPGWVEHDPMEIWASQSSVLIEVLARAGIHSDEVAAIGITNQRETTVIWEKATGKPIYNAIVWQCRRSAEICEQLKAQGLEEYVRDNTGLLLDPYFSGTKIKWILDNVPNARAQAERGELLFGTIDTWLVWKLTEGKVHVTDPTNAARTLLFNIHSLTWDNKLLEALDIPLSMLPEVKPSCSVYGTTRIAGEGSEIQVAGMAGDQQAALFGQLCVEPGMAKNTYGTGCFLLMNTGTKAVRSNHGLLTTVAVGPKGEVNYALEGSVFMGGATIQWLRDELGLIRDASDTEYFASKVADTNGVYLVPAFVGLGAPYWDPNARGALFGLTRGANRNHIIRAALESIAYQSKDLLDAMTKDSGVSLKRLKVDGGAVANDFLMQFQADITDVEVLRPSNCETTALGAAFLAGLAVGFWESVIELEHKACIDKHFIPNIDAQTRGSLYAGWQDAVARTRA
;
A
#
# COMPACT_ATOMS: atom_id res chain seq x y z
N VAL A 1 7.66 -34.19 9.24
CA VAL A 1 7.11 -33.91 7.90
C VAL A 1 7.92 -32.79 7.28
N GLN A 2 8.20 -32.87 5.98
CA GLN A 2 8.93 -31.81 5.27
C GLN A 2 8.01 -30.60 5.10
N LYS A 3 8.51 -29.42 5.44
CA LYS A 3 7.81 -28.16 5.19
C LYS A 3 7.84 -27.85 3.69
N LYS A 4 6.68 -27.63 3.09
CA LYS A 4 6.53 -27.50 1.63
C LYS A 4 5.89 -26.16 1.22
N TYR A 5 5.22 -25.47 2.17
CA TYR A 5 4.37 -24.33 1.86
C TYR A 5 4.57 -23.18 2.83
N VAL A 6 4.35 -21.98 2.35
CA VAL A 6 4.17 -20.76 3.14
C VAL A 6 2.79 -20.19 2.82
N VAL A 7 2.10 -19.72 3.84
CA VAL A 7 0.79 -19.07 3.70
C VAL A 7 0.95 -17.58 3.90
N ALA A 8 0.39 -16.77 3.01
CA ALA A 8 0.24 -15.34 3.21
C ALA A 8 -1.21 -15.01 3.57
N LEU A 9 -1.39 -14.23 4.63
CA LEU A 9 -2.64 -13.56 4.96
C LEU A 9 -2.55 -12.13 4.44
N ASP A 10 -3.44 -11.78 3.53
CA ASP A 10 -3.56 -10.46 2.95
C ASP A 10 -4.89 -9.83 3.39
N GLN A 11 -4.82 -8.99 4.41
CA GLN A 11 -5.97 -8.29 4.96
C GLN A 11 -6.14 -6.95 4.26
N GLY A 12 -6.88 -6.95 3.16
CA GLY A 12 -7.20 -5.74 2.40
C GLY A 12 -8.28 -4.87 3.06
N THR A 13 -8.61 -3.77 2.41
CA THR A 13 -9.64 -2.83 2.88
C THR A 13 -11.05 -3.41 2.74
N THR A 14 -11.30 -4.21 1.71
CA THR A 14 -12.65 -4.72 1.39
C THR A 14 -12.78 -6.23 1.53
N SER A 15 -11.68 -6.94 1.61
CA SER A 15 -11.66 -8.40 1.67
C SER A 15 -10.47 -8.95 2.44
N SER A 16 -10.66 -10.13 3.02
CA SER A 16 -9.64 -10.97 3.64
C SER A 16 -9.24 -12.06 2.68
N ARG A 17 -7.94 -12.29 2.49
CA ARG A 17 -7.40 -13.31 1.58
C ARG A 17 -6.39 -14.17 2.29
N ALA A 18 -6.30 -15.43 1.86
CA ALA A 18 -5.22 -16.34 2.20
C ALA A 18 -4.71 -17.00 0.92
N ILE A 19 -3.41 -17.00 0.73
CA ILE A 19 -2.74 -17.58 -0.45
C ILE A 19 -1.64 -18.50 0.02
N VAL A 20 -1.62 -19.71 -0.54
CA VAL A 20 -0.58 -20.72 -0.30
C VAL A 20 0.42 -20.69 -1.44
N PHE A 21 1.69 -20.58 -1.08
CA PHE A 21 2.82 -20.63 -2.01
C PHE A 21 3.67 -21.87 -1.75
N ASP A 22 4.14 -22.51 -2.84
CA ASP A 22 5.15 -23.56 -2.78
C ASP A 22 6.58 -22.98 -2.71
N HIS A 23 7.58 -23.84 -2.68
CA HIS A 23 8.99 -23.43 -2.61
C HIS A 23 9.47 -22.69 -3.88
N ASP A 24 8.81 -22.86 -5.01
CA ASP A 24 9.09 -22.15 -6.26
C ASP A 24 8.29 -20.85 -6.40
N ALA A 25 7.65 -20.41 -5.29
CA ALA A 25 6.81 -19.22 -5.22
C ALA A 25 5.57 -19.27 -6.15
N ASN A 26 5.14 -20.45 -6.57
CA ASN A 26 3.89 -20.63 -7.30
C ASN A 26 2.70 -20.60 -6.35
N ILE A 27 1.59 -20.05 -6.82
CA ILE A 27 0.32 -20.10 -6.10
C ILE A 27 -0.27 -21.51 -6.20
N VAL A 28 -0.45 -22.14 -5.03
CA VAL A 28 -1.05 -23.46 -4.90
C VAL A 28 -2.56 -23.37 -4.68
N SER A 29 -2.99 -22.43 -3.84
CA SER A 29 -4.40 -22.25 -3.50
C SER A 29 -4.65 -20.81 -3.05
N VAL A 30 -5.88 -20.33 -3.30
CA VAL A 30 -6.36 -19.01 -2.89
C VAL A 30 -7.74 -19.14 -2.29
N SER A 31 -7.97 -18.45 -1.18
CA SER A 31 -9.30 -18.22 -0.63
C SER A 31 -9.46 -16.73 -0.30
N GLN A 32 -10.64 -16.18 -0.60
CA GLN A 32 -10.95 -14.77 -0.39
C GLN A 32 -12.39 -14.63 0.08
N ARG A 33 -12.61 -13.66 0.98
CA ARG A 33 -13.95 -13.32 1.48
C ARG A 33 -14.04 -11.82 1.72
N GLU A 34 -15.09 -11.20 1.20
CA GLU A 34 -15.43 -9.82 1.51
C GLU A 34 -15.99 -9.71 2.93
N PHE A 35 -15.90 -8.51 3.51
CA PHE A 35 -16.49 -8.17 4.79
C PHE A 35 -17.17 -6.79 4.73
N THR A 36 -18.02 -6.52 5.71
CA THR A 36 -18.91 -5.35 5.72
C THR A 36 -18.13 -4.04 5.88
N GLN A 37 -18.46 -3.07 5.03
CA GLN A 37 -17.98 -1.69 5.13
C GLN A 37 -19.06 -0.85 5.83
N LEU A 38 -18.68 -0.10 6.87
CA LEU A 38 -19.60 0.70 7.67
C LEU A 38 -19.35 2.19 7.44
N TYR A 39 -20.42 2.95 7.17
CA TYR A 39 -20.38 4.39 6.91
C TYR A 39 -21.35 5.13 7.84
N PRO A 40 -21.06 5.22 9.17
CA PRO A 40 -22.00 5.73 10.15
C PRO A 40 -22.34 7.22 9.99
N ASN A 41 -21.41 8.00 9.44
CA ASN A 41 -21.60 9.43 9.14
C ASN A 41 -20.87 9.82 7.84
N PRO A 42 -21.22 10.96 7.21
CA PRO A 42 -20.47 11.45 6.04
C PRO A 42 -18.96 11.57 6.31
N GLY A 43 -18.14 10.93 5.46
CA GLY A 43 -16.68 10.91 5.61
C GLY A 43 -16.15 9.96 6.69
N TRP A 44 -17.02 9.20 7.36
CA TRP A 44 -16.61 8.18 8.33
C TRP A 44 -16.61 6.80 7.69
N VAL A 45 -15.56 6.04 7.96
CA VAL A 45 -15.40 4.67 7.47
C VAL A 45 -14.93 3.79 8.63
N GLU A 46 -15.66 2.70 8.86
CA GLU A 46 -15.39 1.75 9.94
C GLU A 46 -15.48 0.31 9.45
N HIS A 47 -14.76 -0.58 10.15
CA HIS A 47 -14.90 -2.02 10.03
C HIS A 47 -15.16 -2.62 11.42
N ASP A 48 -15.87 -3.77 11.46
CA ASP A 48 -15.95 -4.58 12.67
C ASP A 48 -14.66 -5.42 12.77
N PRO A 49 -13.81 -5.22 13.82
CA PRO A 49 -12.59 -6.01 14.00
C PRO A 49 -12.85 -7.51 14.17
N MET A 50 -14.02 -7.87 14.71
CA MET A 50 -14.38 -9.27 14.88
C MET A 50 -14.79 -9.92 13.56
N GLU A 51 -15.43 -9.18 12.65
CA GLU A 51 -15.72 -9.65 11.29
C GLU A 51 -14.43 -9.80 10.48
N ILE A 52 -13.48 -8.86 10.60
CA ILE A 52 -12.13 -8.99 10.00
C ILE A 52 -11.48 -10.29 10.47
N TRP A 53 -11.47 -10.55 11.79
CA TRP A 53 -10.90 -11.78 12.32
C TRP A 53 -11.63 -13.03 11.83
N ALA A 54 -12.97 -13.02 11.87
CA ALA A 54 -13.78 -14.17 11.43
C ALA A 54 -13.55 -14.49 9.95
N SER A 55 -13.50 -13.47 9.09
CA SER A 55 -13.24 -13.66 7.65
C SER A 55 -11.80 -14.13 7.40
N GLN A 56 -10.80 -13.53 8.06
CA GLN A 56 -9.40 -13.90 7.87
C GLN A 56 -9.09 -15.31 8.37
N SER A 57 -9.62 -15.69 9.54
CA SER A 57 -9.45 -17.05 10.07
C SER A 57 -10.17 -18.08 9.21
N SER A 58 -11.34 -17.74 8.69
CA SER A 58 -12.09 -18.60 7.77
C SER A 58 -11.34 -18.89 6.47
N VAL A 59 -10.79 -17.85 5.81
CA VAL A 59 -10.05 -18.05 4.55
C VAL A 59 -8.73 -18.80 4.77
N LEU A 60 -8.08 -18.64 5.94
CA LEU A 60 -6.90 -19.43 6.31
C LEU A 60 -7.21 -20.92 6.40
N ILE A 61 -8.27 -21.29 7.10
CA ILE A 61 -8.70 -22.69 7.22
C ILE A 61 -9.11 -23.24 5.85
N GLU A 62 -9.90 -22.46 5.12
CA GLU A 62 -10.44 -22.85 3.81
C GLU A 62 -9.35 -23.07 2.77
N VAL A 63 -8.33 -22.21 2.69
CA VAL A 63 -7.25 -22.31 1.70
C VAL A 63 -6.43 -23.59 1.86
N LEU A 64 -6.17 -23.99 3.11
CA LEU A 64 -5.47 -25.23 3.43
C LEU A 64 -6.33 -26.47 3.12
N ALA A 65 -7.61 -26.44 3.53
CA ALA A 65 -8.55 -27.53 3.29
C ALA A 65 -8.77 -27.77 1.79
N ARG A 66 -8.93 -26.72 0.99
CA ARG A 66 -9.09 -26.82 -0.47
C ARG A 66 -7.89 -27.48 -1.16
N ALA A 67 -6.68 -27.19 -0.66
CA ALA A 67 -5.46 -27.76 -1.21
C ALA A 67 -5.11 -29.14 -0.62
N GLY A 68 -5.83 -29.62 0.40
CA GLY A 68 -5.51 -30.86 1.12
C GLY A 68 -4.19 -30.79 1.89
N ILE A 69 -3.81 -29.57 2.34
CA ILE A 69 -2.55 -29.30 3.03
C ILE A 69 -2.75 -29.40 4.54
N HIS A 70 -1.89 -30.20 5.19
CA HIS A 70 -1.86 -30.32 6.66
C HIS A 70 -0.99 -29.22 7.29
N SER A 71 -1.32 -28.80 8.51
CA SER A 71 -0.57 -27.75 9.24
C SER A 71 0.92 -28.04 9.41
N ASP A 72 1.28 -29.32 9.50
CA ASP A 72 2.68 -29.74 9.63
C ASP A 72 3.49 -29.62 8.33
N GLU A 73 2.86 -29.44 7.16
CA GLU A 73 3.50 -29.13 5.88
C GLU A 73 3.73 -27.62 5.67
N VAL A 74 3.12 -26.77 6.51
CA VAL A 74 3.25 -25.30 6.43
C VAL A 74 4.46 -24.83 7.25
N ALA A 75 5.38 -24.13 6.60
CA ALA A 75 6.58 -23.58 7.26
C ALA A 75 6.23 -22.38 8.14
N ALA A 76 5.48 -21.41 7.58
CA ALA A 76 5.08 -20.21 8.27
C ALA A 76 3.82 -19.57 7.66
N ILE A 77 3.22 -18.67 8.44
CA ILE A 77 2.19 -17.72 8.01
C ILE A 77 2.80 -16.33 8.03
N GLY A 78 2.80 -15.65 6.88
CA GLY A 78 3.14 -14.23 6.74
C GLY A 78 1.89 -13.36 6.72
N ILE A 79 2.01 -12.11 7.17
CA ILE A 79 0.90 -11.16 7.29
C ILE A 79 1.23 -9.90 6.50
N THR A 80 0.28 -9.48 5.66
CA THR A 80 0.22 -8.14 5.11
C THR A 80 -1.18 -7.57 5.29
N ASN A 81 -1.30 -6.26 5.35
CA ASN A 81 -2.54 -5.62 5.78
C ASN A 81 -2.72 -4.23 5.19
N GLN A 82 -3.98 -3.81 5.07
CA GLN A 82 -4.31 -2.40 4.96
C GLN A 82 -3.65 -1.65 6.12
N ARG A 83 -2.91 -0.58 5.80
CA ARG A 83 -2.15 0.18 6.82
C ARG A 83 -3.06 1.16 7.56
N GLU A 84 -2.58 1.75 8.63
CA GLU A 84 -3.15 2.85 9.42
C GLU A 84 -4.50 2.55 10.10
N THR A 85 -5.27 1.59 9.65
CA THR A 85 -6.55 1.22 10.25
C THR A 85 -6.35 0.82 11.70
N THR A 86 -7.10 1.48 12.60
CA THR A 86 -6.85 1.53 14.04
C THR A 86 -7.84 0.69 14.81
N VAL A 87 -7.35 -0.24 15.63
CA VAL A 87 -8.13 -1.07 16.54
C VAL A 87 -7.67 -0.84 17.97
N ILE A 88 -8.60 -0.66 18.90
CA ILE A 88 -8.33 -0.63 20.35
C ILE A 88 -9.21 -1.68 21.04
N TRP A 89 -8.60 -2.48 21.91
CA TRP A 89 -9.30 -3.56 22.62
C TRP A 89 -8.85 -3.68 24.07
N GLU A 90 -9.70 -4.30 24.87
CA GLU A 90 -9.39 -4.63 26.25
C GLU A 90 -8.33 -5.74 26.30
N LYS A 91 -7.24 -5.49 27.03
CA LYS A 91 -6.15 -6.46 27.21
C LYS A 91 -6.61 -7.78 27.84
N ALA A 92 -7.51 -7.71 28.81
CA ALA A 92 -7.96 -8.87 29.56
C ALA A 92 -8.89 -9.79 28.77
N THR A 93 -9.73 -9.23 27.89
CA THR A 93 -10.80 -9.98 27.21
C THR A 93 -10.55 -10.15 25.71
N GLY A 94 -9.67 -9.31 25.13
CA GLY A 94 -9.49 -9.22 23.68
C GLY A 94 -10.69 -8.60 22.95
N LYS A 95 -11.63 -7.97 23.68
CA LYS A 95 -12.83 -7.36 23.10
C LYS A 95 -12.52 -5.94 22.59
N PRO A 96 -12.79 -5.64 21.32
CA PRO A 96 -12.70 -4.27 20.82
C PRO A 96 -13.65 -3.34 21.57
N ILE A 97 -13.17 -2.15 21.94
CA ILE A 97 -14.00 -1.14 22.62
C ILE A 97 -14.79 -0.26 21.64
N TYR A 98 -14.38 -0.29 20.38
CA TYR A 98 -14.98 0.45 19.26
C TYR A 98 -14.69 -0.28 17.94
N ASN A 99 -15.44 0.06 16.88
CA ASN A 99 -15.11 -0.41 15.54
C ASN A 99 -13.72 0.06 15.09
N ALA A 100 -13.09 -0.69 14.22
CA ALA A 100 -11.84 -0.25 13.59
C ALA A 100 -12.09 1.01 12.77
N ILE A 101 -11.34 2.08 13.04
CA ILE A 101 -11.40 3.31 12.24
C ILE A 101 -10.45 3.14 11.06
N VAL A 102 -11.03 3.12 9.85
CA VAL A 102 -10.31 2.83 8.60
C VAL A 102 -9.44 4.01 8.17
N TRP A 103 -8.36 3.73 7.47
CA TRP A 103 -7.43 4.72 6.93
C TRP A 103 -8.10 5.84 6.10
N GLN A 104 -9.21 5.54 5.42
CA GLN A 104 -10.00 6.49 4.63
C GLN A 104 -10.82 7.48 5.47
N CYS A 105 -11.02 7.18 6.76
CA CYS A 105 -11.91 7.95 7.63
C CYS A 105 -11.35 9.34 7.93
N ARG A 106 -12.20 10.38 7.78
CA ARG A 106 -11.81 11.79 7.94
C ARG A 106 -12.19 12.39 9.30
N ARG A 107 -12.80 11.61 10.23
CA ARG A 107 -13.34 12.14 11.50
C ARG A 107 -12.33 12.83 12.41
N SER A 108 -11.06 12.46 12.32
CA SER A 108 -9.99 13.03 13.15
C SER A 108 -9.29 14.26 12.52
N ALA A 109 -9.86 14.84 11.46
CA ALA A 109 -9.27 16.00 10.77
C ALA A 109 -9.07 17.20 11.69
N GLU A 110 -10.00 17.45 12.62
CA GLU A 110 -9.89 18.55 13.58
C GLU A 110 -8.68 18.39 14.53
N ILE A 111 -8.36 17.15 14.91
CA ILE A 111 -7.17 16.86 15.73
C ILE A 111 -5.90 17.21 14.94
N CYS A 112 -5.87 16.95 13.64
CA CYS A 112 -4.74 17.38 12.80
C CYS A 112 -4.56 18.90 12.80
N GLU A 113 -5.65 19.67 12.68
CA GLU A 113 -5.59 21.13 12.73
C GLU A 113 -5.13 21.64 14.11
N GLN A 114 -5.53 20.99 15.20
CA GLN A 114 -5.05 21.32 16.55
C GLN A 114 -3.53 21.09 16.67
N LEU A 115 -3.00 19.98 16.12
CA LEU A 115 -1.56 19.71 16.11
C LEU A 115 -0.77 20.70 15.25
N LYS A 116 -1.33 21.13 14.11
CA LYS A 116 -0.75 22.20 13.28
C LYS A 116 -0.71 23.52 14.04
N ALA A 117 -1.79 23.90 14.73
CA ALA A 117 -1.84 25.10 15.57
C ALA A 117 -0.82 25.07 16.72
N GLN A 118 -0.43 23.91 17.20
CA GLN A 118 0.65 23.71 18.18
C GLN A 118 2.05 23.77 17.56
N GLY A 119 2.16 23.96 16.22
CA GLY A 119 3.44 24.05 15.53
C GLY A 119 4.17 22.72 15.35
N LEU A 120 3.45 21.59 15.39
CA LEU A 120 4.04 20.25 15.30
C LEU A 120 4.26 19.75 13.86
N GLU A 121 3.83 20.49 12.83
CA GLU A 121 3.86 20.03 11.44
C GLU A 121 5.28 19.65 10.97
N GLU A 122 6.27 20.55 11.19
CA GLU A 122 7.66 20.27 10.83
C GLU A 122 8.24 19.11 11.65
N TYR A 123 7.94 19.06 12.96
CA TYR A 123 8.40 17.97 13.82
C TYR A 123 7.89 16.61 13.36
N VAL A 124 6.60 16.51 13.03
CA VAL A 124 6.00 15.29 12.49
C VAL A 124 6.68 14.89 11.19
N ARG A 125 6.83 15.84 10.28
CA ARG A 125 7.45 15.58 8.99
C ARG A 125 8.90 15.08 9.12
N ASP A 126 9.69 15.72 9.99
CA ASP A 126 11.09 15.38 10.18
C ASP A 126 11.29 14.03 10.87
N ASN A 127 10.45 13.68 11.84
CA ASN A 127 10.64 12.48 12.67
C ASN A 127 9.85 11.27 12.22
N THR A 128 8.72 11.46 11.53
CA THR A 128 7.88 10.35 11.06
C THR A 128 7.91 10.15 9.55
N GLY A 129 8.36 11.15 8.77
CA GLY A 129 8.28 11.17 7.32
C GLY A 129 6.87 11.40 6.76
N LEU A 130 5.89 11.65 7.63
CA LEU A 130 4.48 11.79 7.30
C LEU A 130 4.02 13.25 7.35
N LEU A 131 2.80 13.49 6.89
CA LEU A 131 2.10 14.76 7.03
C LEU A 131 1.05 14.66 8.15
N LEU A 132 0.63 15.79 8.72
CA LEU A 132 -0.51 15.82 9.64
C LEU A 132 -1.81 15.66 8.84
N ASP A 133 -2.27 14.42 8.74
CA ASP A 133 -3.49 14.04 8.02
C ASP A 133 -4.23 12.94 8.81
N PRO A 134 -5.58 12.95 8.84
CA PRO A 134 -6.38 11.92 9.48
C PRO A 134 -6.22 10.52 8.85
N TYR A 135 -5.47 10.39 7.78
CA TYR A 135 -5.07 9.13 7.17
C TYR A 135 -4.37 8.21 8.17
N PHE A 136 -3.49 8.74 9.00
CA PHE A 136 -2.60 7.99 9.90
C PHE A 136 -3.26 7.66 11.25
N SER A 137 -2.72 6.65 11.97
CA SER A 137 -3.39 6.05 13.12
C SER A 137 -3.50 6.96 14.36
N GLY A 138 -2.47 7.77 14.64
CA GLY A 138 -2.35 8.48 15.92
C GLY A 138 -3.56 9.34 16.28
N THR A 139 -4.10 10.10 15.30
CA THR A 139 -5.28 10.94 15.52
C THR A 139 -6.58 10.12 15.70
N LYS A 140 -6.65 8.91 15.12
CA LYS A 140 -7.77 7.98 15.33
C LYS A 140 -7.75 7.37 16.73
N ILE A 141 -6.56 7.05 17.25
CA ILE A 141 -6.40 6.58 18.63
C ILE A 141 -6.90 7.65 19.60
N LYS A 142 -6.41 8.89 19.44
CA LYS A 142 -6.85 10.02 20.27
C LYS A 142 -8.36 10.19 20.20
N TRP A 143 -8.94 10.14 19.00
CA TRP A 143 -10.39 10.27 18.84
C TRP A 143 -11.15 9.19 19.63
N ILE A 144 -10.73 7.93 19.57
CA ILE A 144 -11.38 6.84 20.34
C ILE A 144 -11.26 7.10 21.82
N LEU A 145 -10.07 7.47 22.33
CA LEU A 145 -9.85 7.73 23.76
C LEU A 145 -10.69 8.90 24.28
N ASP A 146 -10.93 9.91 23.44
CA ASP A 146 -11.69 11.10 23.81
C ASP A 146 -13.21 10.93 23.68
N ASN A 147 -13.68 10.01 22.81
CA ASN A 147 -15.11 9.89 22.49
C ASN A 147 -15.79 8.60 23.00
N VAL A 148 -15.03 7.55 23.29
CA VAL A 148 -15.59 6.32 23.82
C VAL A 148 -15.62 6.42 25.35
N PRO A 149 -16.80 6.18 26.01
CA PRO A 149 -16.93 6.28 27.45
C PRO A 149 -15.91 5.43 28.21
N ASN A 150 -15.24 6.01 29.19
CA ASN A 150 -14.20 5.41 30.03
C ASN A 150 -12.90 4.99 29.33
N ALA A 151 -12.79 5.10 28.01
CA ALA A 151 -11.63 4.62 27.26
C ALA A 151 -10.32 5.26 27.76
N ARG A 152 -10.29 6.57 27.96
CA ARG A 152 -9.09 7.27 28.44
C ARG A 152 -8.66 6.76 29.82
N ALA A 153 -9.57 6.65 30.77
CA ALA A 153 -9.26 6.14 32.10
C ALA A 153 -8.78 4.69 32.09
N GLN A 154 -9.34 3.84 31.22
CA GLN A 154 -8.86 2.48 31.01
C GLN A 154 -7.46 2.43 30.39
N ALA A 155 -7.18 3.30 29.41
CA ALA A 155 -5.86 3.41 28.80
C ALA A 155 -4.79 3.83 29.80
N GLU A 156 -5.07 4.83 30.65
CA GLU A 156 -4.18 5.30 31.72
C GLU A 156 -3.88 4.20 32.75
N ARG A 157 -4.83 3.30 33.02
CA ARG A 157 -4.62 2.13 33.90
C ARG A 157 -3.91 0.96 33.20
N GLY A 158 -3.59 1.08 31.91
CA GLY A 158 -2.94 0.02 31.13
C GLY A 158 -3.86 -1.18 30.79
N GLU A 159 -5.16 -0.94 30.76
CA GLU A 159 -6.19 -1.97 30.48
C GLU A 159 -6.49 -2.13 28.99
N LEU A 160 -6.07 -1.17 28.15
CA LEU A 160 -6.30 -1.16 26.72
C LEU A 160 -5.01 -1.41 25.92
N LEU A 161 -5.17 -2.07 24.78
CA LEU A 161 -4.13 -2.25 23.77
C LEU A 161 -4.58 -1.62 22.44
N PHE A 162 -3.61 -1.06 21.74
CA PHE A 162 -3.76 -0.58 20.38
C PHE A 162 -3.04 -1.48 19.39
N GLY A 163 -3.57 -1.58 18.21
CA GLY A 163 -2.87 -2.14 17.05
C GLY A 163 -3.44 -1.65 15.74
N THR A 164 -2.62 -1.68 14.73
CA THR A 164 -3.04 -1.75 13.34
C THR A 164 -3.48 -3.19 13.04
N ILE A 165 -3.98 -3.46 11.85
CA ILE A 165 -4.61 -4.75 11.54
C ILE A 165 -3.63 -5.94 11.68
N ASP A 166 -2.36 -5.75 11.36
CA ASP A 166 -1.29 -6.74 11.60
C ASP A 166 -1.22 -7.16 13.07
N THR A 167 -1.15 -6.19 13.98
CA THR A 167 -1.10 -6.42 15.42
C THR A 167 -2.36 -7.15 15.90
N TRP A 168 -3.53 -6.73 15.42
CA TRP A 168 -4.79 -7.38 15.73
C TRP A 168 -4.80 -8.85 15.30
N LEU A 169 -4.34 -9.15 14.07
CA LEU A 169 -4.27 -10.52 13.56
C LEU A 169 -3.28 -11.38 14.35
N VAL A 170 -2.08 -10.86 14.65
CA VAL A 170 -1.11 -11.61 15.49
C VAL A 170 -1.68 -11.87 16.89
N TRP A 171 -2.30 -10.86 17.50
CA TRP A 171 -2.97 -11.03 18.81
C TRP A 171 -4.00 -12.16 18.77
N LYS A 172 -4.84 -12.20 17.73
CA LYS A 172 -5.86 -13.25 17.59
C LYS A 172 -5.27 -14.62 17.27
N LEU A 173 -4.29 -14.69 16.34
CA LEU A 173 -3.61 -15.93 15.97
C LEU A 173 -2.86 -16.56 17.16
N THR A 174 -2.30 -15.75 18.04
CA THR A 174 -1.54 -16.20 19.21
C THR A 174 -2.38 -16.27 20.49
N GLU A 175 -3.70 -16.21 20.38
CA GLU A 175 -4.63 -16.29 21.52
C GLU A 175 -4.33 -15.27 22.64
N GLY A 176 -3.97 -14.04 22.24
CA GLY A 176 -3.67 -12.95 23.16
C GLY A 176 -2.29 -12.99 23.81
N LYS A 177 -1.40 -13.87 23.35
CA LYS A 177 -0.06 -14.02 23.96
C LYS A 177 0.97 -13.00 23.43
N VAL A 178 0.78 -12.48 22.21
CA VAL A 178 1.77 -11.64 21.52
C VAL A 178 1.11 -10.34 21.06
N HIS A 179 1.70 -9.21 21.45
CA HIS A 179 1.27 -7.86 21.10
C HIS A 179 2.44 -7.15 20.39
N VAL A 180 2.50 -7.29 19.08
CA VAL A 180 3.61 -6.79 18.24
C VAL A 180 3.12 -6.12 16.97
N THR A 181 3.95 -5.25 16.42
CA THR A 181 3.88 -4.72 15.06
C THR A 181 5.26 -4.75 14.43
N ASP A 182 5.36 -4.40 13.16
CA ASP A 182 6.63 -4.24 12.46
C ASP A 182 6.95 -2.77 12.16
N PRO A 183 8.19 -2.41 11.77
CA PRO A 183 8.55 -1.03 11.48
C PRO A 183 7.77 -0.41 10.32
N THR A 184 7.33 -1.20 9.33
CA THR A 184 6.57 -0.67 8.18
C THR A 184 5.18 -0.22 8.57
N ASN A 185 4.49 -0.95 9.45
CA ASN A 185 3.20 -0.56 10.01
C ASN A 185 3.36 0.54 11.07
N ALA A 186 4.35 0.42 11.98
CA ALA A 186 4.63 1.44 12.99
C ALA A 186 4.88 2.81 12.35
N ALA A 187 5.61 2.87 11.25
CA ALA A 187 5.90 4.10 10.50
C ALA A 187 4.66 4.80 9.94
N ARG A 188 3.50 4.15 9.94
CA ARG A 188 2.23 4.72 9.45
C ARG A 188 1.32 5.25 10.55
N THR A 189 1.79 5.29 11.78
CA THR A 189 0.94 5.60 12.95
C THR A 189 0.96 7.08 13.37
N LEU A 190 1.82 7.93 12.85
CA LEU A 190 2.17 9.26 13.39
C LEU A 190 2.84 9.22 14.78
N LEU A 191 3.16 8.05 15.30
CA LEU A 191 3.69 7.89 16.66
C LEU A 191 5.11 7.33 16.68
N PHE A 192 5.64 6.93 15.51
CA PHE A 192 6.90 6.22 15.37
C PHE A 192 7.97 7.10 14.75
N ASN A 193 9.09 7.24 15.44
CA ASN A 193 10.25 7.96 14.92
C ASN A 193 11.03 7.03 13.98
N ILE A 194 11.06 7.36 12.69
CA ILE A 194 11.68 6.52 11.66
C ILE A 194 13.21 6.55 11.69
N HIS A 195 13.83 7.45 12.44
CA HIS A 195 15.29 7.54 12.59
C HIS A 195 15.79 6.70 13.77
N SER A 196 15.13 6.81 14.93
CA SER A 196 15.46 6.02 16.11
C SER A 196 14.83 4.62 16.09
N LEU A 197 13.84 4.39 15.23
CA LEU A 197 13.03 3.17 15.14
C LEU A 197 12.35 2.81 16.47
N THR A 198 11.84 3.83 17.15
CA THR A 198 11.12 3.72 18.43
C THR A 198 9.87 4.58 18.43
N TRP A 199 8.94 4.30 19.33
CA TRP A 199 7.82 5.19 19.59
C TRP A 199 8.31 6.57 20.05
N ASP A 200 7.73 7.63 19.51
CA ASP A 200 8.15 9.01 19.76
C ASP A 200 7.39 9.61 20.94
N ASN A 201 8.09 9.83 22.06
CA ASN A 201 7.49 10.31 23.30
C ASN A 201 6.82 11.67 23.14
N LYS A 202 7.38 12.58 22.32
CA LYS A 202 6.79 13.90 22.09
C LYS A 202 5.47 13.84 21.36
N LEU A 203 5.34 12.93 20.40
CA LEU A 203 4.09 12.70 19.68
C LEU A 203 3.06 11.98 20.56
N LEU A 204 3.50 11.04 21.39
CA LEU A 204 2.62 10.38 22.38
C LEU A 204 2.06 11.39 23.37
N GLU A 205 2.90 12.31 23.88
CA GLU A 205 2.46 13.38 24.79
C GLU A 205 1.50 14.35 24.06
N ALA A 206 1.82 14.80 22.86
CA ALA A 206 0.98 15.71 22.09
C ALA A 206 -0.42 15.15 21.77
N LEU A 207 -0.51 13.84 21.57
CA LEU A 207 -1.77 13.13 21.30
C LEU A 207 -2.40 12.54 22.58
N ASP A 208 -1.73 12.67 23.73
CA ASP A 208 -2.16 12.13 25.01
C ASP A 208 -2.46 10.63 24.92
N ILE A 209 -1.50 9.85 24.37
CA ILE A 209 -1.58 8.40 24.20
C ILE A 209 -0.59 7.71 25.14
N PRO A 210 -1.06 6.85 26.05
CA PRO A 210 -0.19 6.09 26.92
C PRO A 210 0.68 5.09 26.17
N LEU A 211 1.99 5.10 26.42
CA LEU A 211 2.93 4.15 25.81
C LEU A 211 2.56 2.68 26.09
N SER A 212 1.93 2.40 27.21
CA SER A 212 1.49 1.04 27.60
C SER A 212 0.46 0.42 26.64
N MET A 213 -0.20 1.23 25.80
CA MET A 213 -1.14 0.74 24.79
C MET A 213 -0.45 0.22 23.54
N LEU A 214 0.80 0.62 23.30
CA LEU A 214 1.47 0.39 22.03
C LEU A 214 2.14 -0.98 21.95
N PRO A 215 2.13 -1.65 20.77
CA PRO A 215 2.79 -2.93 20.58
C PRO A 215 4.31 -2.81 20.62
N GLU A 216 4.98 -3.90 20.94
CA GLU A 216 6.41 -4.05 20.69
C GLU A 216 6.69 -4.01 19.19
N VAL A 217 7.70 -3.27 18.76
CA VAL A 217 8.11 -3.22 17.35
C VAL A 217 9.21 -4.24 17.12
N LYS A 218 8.93 -5.23 16.26
CA LYS A 218 9.89 -6.28 15.88
C LYS A 218 10.23 -6.20 14.39
N PRO A 219 11.40 -6.71 13.96
CA PRO A 219 11.74 -6.71 12.54
C PRO A 219 10.65 -7.34 11.67
N SER A 220 10.45 -6.81 10.46
CA SER A 220 9.46 -7.32 9.50
C SER A 220 9.73 -8.78 9.11
N CYS A 221 10.99 -9.18 9.05
CA CYS A 221 11.44 -10.55 8.78
C CYS A 221 11.85 -11.21 10.11
N SER A 222 10.87 -11.64 10.91
CA SER A 222 11.11 -12.34 12.17
C SER A 222 9.96 -13.25 12.56
N VAL A 223 10.19 -14.17 13.48
CA VAL A 223 9.14 -15.01 14.08
C VAL A 223 8.49 -14.26 15.24
N TYR A 224 7.17 -14.15 15.25
CA TYR A 224 6.40 -13.44 16.28
C TYR A 224 5.77 -14.37 17.31
N GLY A 225 5.38 -15.58 16.89
CA GLY A 225 4.73 -16.57 17.74
C GLY A 225 4.29 -17.79 16.93
N THR A 226 3.38 -18.56 17.50
CA THR A 226 2.79 -19.74 16.87
C THR A 226 1.28 -19.73 16.96
N THR A 227 0.61 -20.45 16.06
CA THR A 227 -0.83 -20.63 16.03
C THR A 227 -1.23 -22.09 15.80
N ARG A 228 -2.36 -22.50 16.35
CA ARG A 228 -3.02 -23.81 16.13
C ARG A 228 -4.34 -23.70 15.39
N ILE A 229 -4.64 -22.54 14.81
CA ILE A 229 -5.94 -22.26 14.19
C ILE A 229 -6.32 -23.21 13.06
N ALA A 230 -5.35 -23.85 12.42
CA ALA A 230 -5.56 -24.78 11.31
C ALA A 230 -6.02 -26.19 11.76
N GLY A 231 -6.39 -26.38 13.02
CA GLY A 231 -6.94 -27.63 13.54
C GLY A 231 -5.93 -28.49 14.30
N GLU A 232 -6.26 -29.79 14.48
CA GLU A 232 -5.37 -30.77 15.11
C GLU A 232 -4.13 -31.00 14.24
N GLY A 233 -2.95 -30.69 14.78
CA GLY A 233 -1.67 -30.83 14.08
C GLY A 233 -0.57 -30.02 14.78
N SER A 234 0.53 -29.81 14.05
CA SER A 234 1.64 -29.01 14.54
C SER A 234 1.28 -27.52 14.59
N GLU A 235 1.87 -26.83 15.56
CA GLU A 235 1.83 -25.36 15.56
C GLU A 235 2.48 -24.81 14.30
N ILE A 236 1.86 -23.79 13.70
CA ILE A 236 2.42 -23.07 12.56
C ILE A 236 3.04 -21.78 13.10
N GLN A 237 4.25 -21.47 12.67
CA GLN A 237 4.92 -20.22 13.01
C GLN A 237 4.21 -19.04 12.33
N VAL A 238 3.94 -17.98 13.08
CA VAL A 238 3.52 -16.68 12.57
C VAL A 238 4.78 -15.84 12.42
N ALA A 239 5.18 -15.59 11.19
CA ALA A 239 6.45 -14.96 10.89
C ALA A 239 6.31 -14.10 9.62
N GLY A 240 7.05 -13.00 9.56
CA GLY A 240 6.97 -12.07 8.44
C GLY A 240 5.71 -11.18 8.49
N MET A 241 5.94 -9.89 8.48
CA MET A 241 4.87 -8.89 8.55
C MET A 241 5.30 -7.62 7.83
N ALA A 242 4.41 -7.07 7.01
CA ALA A 242 4.59 -5.73 6.43
C ALA A 242 3.25 -5.12 6.03
N GLY A 243 3.16 -3.81 6.06
CA GLY A 243 2.06 -3.07 5.44
C GLY A 243 1.95 -3.39 3.95
N ASP A 244 0.76 -3.32 3.39
CA ASP A 244 0.44 -3.80 2.04
C ASP A 244 1.37 -3.23 0.95
N GLN A 245 1.66 -1.93 0.98
CA GLN A 245 2.50 -1.29 -0.01
C GLN A 245 3.97 -1.68 0.13
N GLN A 246 4.46 -1.84 1.38
CA GLN A 246 5.81 -2.32 1.65
C GLN A 246 5.96 -3.81 1.34
N ALA A 247 4.93 -4.61 1.61
CA ALA A 247 4.89 -6.00 1.21
C ALA A 247 4.96 -6.14 -0.31
N ALA A 248 4.20 -5.34 -1.06
CA ALA A 248 4.27 -5.32 -2.52
C ALA A 248 5.66 -4.91 -3.04
N LEU A 249 6.29 -3.91 -2.41
CA LEU A 249 7.65 -3.50 -2.76
C LEU A 249 8.65 -4.65 -2.56
N PHE A 250 8.56 -5.37 -1.44
CA PHE A 250 9.40 -6.52 -1.15
C PHE A 250 9.06 -7.73 -2.03
N GLY A 251 7.77 -8.00 -2.27
CA GLY A 251 7.32 -9.07 -3.17
C GLY A 251 7.75 -8.87 -4.62
N GLN A 252 7.92 -7.62 -5.04
CA GLN A 252 8.54 -7.24 -6.30
C GLN A 252 10.09 -7.27 -6.24
N LEU A 253 10.67 -7.62 -5.10
CA LEU A 253 12.13 -7.61 -4.86
C LEU A 253 12.77 -6.25 -5.20
N CYS A 254 12.07 -5.17 -4.88
CA CYS A 254 12.58 -3.79 -5.00
C CYS A 254 13.38 -3.43 -3.73
N VAL A 255 14.47 -4.15 -3.50
CA VAL A 255 15.25 -4.07 -2.25
C VAL A 255 16.49 -3.19 -2.36
N GLU A 256 16.82 -2.70 -3.54
CA GLU A 256 17.95 -1.80 -3.78
C GLU A 256 17.50 -0.35 -4.05
N PRO A 257 18.33 0.66 -3.71
CA PRO A 257 18.05 2.04 -4.03
C PRO A 257 17.81 2.27 -5.53
N GLY A 258 16.77 3.01 -5.87
CA GLY A 258 16.36 3.31 -7.24
C GLY A 258 15.47 2.25 -7.89
N MET A 259 15.19 1.15 -7.20
CA MET A 259 14.13 0.23 -7.61
C MET A 259 12.79 0.74 -7.10
N ALA A 260 11.81 0.76 -7.98
CA ALA A 260 10.46 1.25 -7.67
C ALA A 260 9.40 0.25 -8.12
N LYS A 261 8.28 0.27 -7.39
CA LYS A 261 7.06 -0.41 -7.79
C LYS A 261 5.91 0.57 -7.98
N ASN A 262 5.01 0.28 -8.90
CA ASN A 262 3.73 0.99 -9.04
C ASN A 262 2.58 -0.02 -9.11
N THR A 263 1.65 0.09 -8.19
CA THR A 263 0.41 -0.70 -8.20
C THR A 263 -0.68 0.11 -8.88
N TYR A 264 -1.14 -0.35 -10.04
CA TYR A 264 -2.18 0.29 -10.86
C TYR A 264 -3.56 -0.28 -10.51
N GLY A 265 -4.21 0.34 -9.54
CA GLY A 265 -5.59 0.07 -9.13
C GLY A 265 -6.54 1.22 -9.51
N THR A 266 -7.54 1.48 -8.68
CA THR A 266 -8.41 2.68 -8.79
C THR A 266 -7.59 3.96 -8.83
N GLY A 267 -6.61 4.09 -7.94
CA GLY A 267 -5.47 4.99 -8.03
C GLY A 267 -4.18 4.23 -8.34
N CYS A 268 -3.05 4.93 -8.35
CA CYS A 268 -1.74 4.28 -8.42
C CYS A 268 -0.94 4.59 -7.15
N PHE A 269 -0.27 3.57 -6.62
CA PHE A 269 0.56 3.68 -5.42
C PHE A 269 2.01 3.34 -5.76
N LEU A 270 2.85 4.38 -5.74
CA LEU A 270 4.26 4.28 -6.09
C LEU A 270 5.12 4.30 -4.83
N LEU A 271 6.04 3.35 -4.75
CA LEU A 271 7.11 3.35 -3.76
C LEU A 271 8.45 3.19 -4.47
N MET A 272 9.43 4.02 -4.10
CA MET A 272 10.81 3.87 -4.54
C MET A 272 11.72 3.65 -3.34
N ASN A 273 12.47 2.56 -3.35
CA ASN A 273 13.48 2.27 -2.34
C ASN A 273 14.60 3.33 -2.40
N THR A 274 14.92 3.94 -1.28
CA THR A 274 15.98 4.94 -1.14
C THR A 274 17.20 4.43 -0.35
N GLY A 275 17.19 3.14 0.02
CA GLY A 275 18.26 2.51 0.80
C GLY A 275 18.14 2.78 2.29
N THR A 276 19.27 2.87 2.96
CA THR A 276 19.37 2.98 4.44
C THR A 276 19.20 4.39 4.97
N LYS A 277 18.92 5.38 4.12
CA LYS A 277 18.73 6.77 4.53
C LYS A 277 17.29 7.21 4.31
N ALA A 278 16.68 7.71 5.37
CA ALA A 278 15.41 8.41 5.28
C ALA A 278 15.60 9.72 4.52
N VAL A 279 14.84 9.89 3.44
CA VAL A 279 14.88 11.10 2.60
C VAL A 279 13.69 11.99 2.94
N ARG A 280 13.93 13.23 3.34
CA ARG A 280 12.87 14.21 3.48
C ARG A 280 12.44 14.68 2.09
N SER A 281 11.16 14.56 1.78
CA SER A 281 10.62 15.07 0.52
C SER A 281 10.33 16.57 0.59
N ASN A 282 10.71 17.30 -0.46
CA ASN A 282 10.33 18.70 -0.68
C ASN A 282 9.21 18.86 -1.72
N HIS A 283 8.74 17.75 -2.29
CA HIS A 283 7.71 17.70 -3.33
C HIS A 283 6.41 17.04 -2.83
N GLY A 284 6.19 16.99 -1.51
CA GLY A 284 4.95 16.48 -0.92
C GLY A 284 4.81 14.95 -0.93
N LEU A 285 5.89 14.21 -1.13
CA LEU A 285 5.91 12.76 -0.98
C LEU A 285 6.01 12.38 0.51
N LEU A 286 5.61 11.16 0.82
CA LEU A 286 5.81 10.57 2.14
C LEU A 286 7.14 9.82 2.18
N THR A 287 7.81 9.87 3.33
CA THR A 287 8.92 8.98 3.64
C THR A 287 8.39 7.89 4.56
N THR A 288 8.66 6.64 4.21
CA THR A 288 8.19 5.49 4.98
C THR A 288 9.30 4.46 5.14
N VAL A 289 9.11 3.52 6.08
CA VAL A 289 10.02 2.41 6.29
C VAL A 289 9.70 1.32 5.27
N ALA A 290 10.75 0.72 4.73
CA ALA A 290 10.72 -0.44 3.84
C ALA A 290 11.65 -1.54 4.38
N VAL A 291 11.69 -2.69 3.71
CA VAL A 291 12.52 -3.83 4.10
C VAL A 291 13.65 -4.00 3.09
N GLY A 292 14.87 -4.11 3.59
CA GLY A 292 16.07 -4.34 2.80
C GLY A 292 16.32 -5.82 2.51
N PRO A 293 17.36 -6.13 1.70
CA PRO A 293 17.62 -7.50 1.20
C PRO A 293 17.98 -8.53 2.27
N LYS A 294 18.36 -8.10 3.46
CA LYS A 294 18.66 -8.97 4.60
C LYS A 294 17.62 -8.90 5.71
N GLY A 295 16.43 -8.33 5.41
CA GLY A 295 15.38 -8.08 6.39
C GLY A 295 15.61 -6.85 7.27
N GLU A 296 16.68 -6.08 7.03
CA GLU A 296 16.99 -4.83 7.73
C GLU A 296 16.06 -3.70 7.30
N VAL A 297 16.03 -2.64 8.10
CA VAL A 297 15.25 -1.44 7.75
C VAL A 297 15.91 -0.69 6.60
N ASN A 298 15.14 -0.53 5.54
CA ASN A 298 15.36 0.43 4.47
C ASN A 298 14.28 1.50 4.53
N TYR A 299 14.42 2.52 3.68
CA TYR A 299 13.43 3.57 3.53
C TYR A 299 12.92 3.63 2.09
N ALA A 300 11.73 4.19 1.93
CA ALA A 300 11.15 4.44 0.63
C ALA A 300 10.45 5.82 0.61
N LEU A 301 10.44 6.43 -0.56
CA LEU A 301 9.52 7.53 -0.87
C LEU A 301 8.23 6.94 -1.42
N GLU A 302 7.11 7.47 -0.93
CA GLU A 302 5.76 7.04 -1.34
C GLU A 302 4.99 8.22 -1.91
N GLY A 303 4.33 7.98 -3.06
CA GLY A 303 3.41 8.91 -3.68
C GLY A 303 2.20 8.18 -4.25
N SER A 304 1.07 8.89 -4.31
CA SER A 304 -0.19 8.33 -4.80
C SER A 304 -0.74 9.16 -5.94
N VAL A 305 -1.16 8.48 -7.02
CA VAL A 305 -2.00 9.02 -8.09
C VAL A 305 -3.44 8.70 -7.71
N PHE A 306 -4.29 9.72 -7.56
CA PHE A 306 -5.67 9.50 -7.12
C PHE A 306 -6.54 8.87 -8.21
N MET A 307 -6.30 9.25 -9.46
CA MET A 307 -7.10 8.85 -10.62
C MET A 307 -6.27 7.99 -11.58
N GLY A 308 -6.14 6.71 -11.25
CA GLY A 308 -5.57 5.67 -12.10
C GLY A 308 -6.67 4.97 -12.91
N GLY A 309 -6.96 3.71 -12.58
CA GLY A 309 -8.04 2.94 -13.20
C GLY A 309 -9.43 3.58 -13.09
N ALA A 310 -9.65 4.43 -12.08
CA ALA A 310 -10.86 5.23 -11.97
C ALA A 310 -11.11 6.15 -13.18
N THR A 311 -10.06 6.61 -13.85
CA THR A 311 -10.17 7.36 -15.12
C THR A 311 -10.82 6.50 -16.22
N ILE A 312 -10.45 5.24 -16.28
CA ILE A 312 -10.99 4.28 -17.26
C ILE A 312 -12.45 3.90 -16.89
N GLN A 313 -12.74 3.73 -15.60
CA GLN A 313 -14.12 3.54 -15.13
C GLN A 313 -15.00 4.71 -15.52
N TRP A 314 -14.53 5.95 -15.38
CA TRP A 314 -15.24 7.14 -15.80
C TRP A 314 -15.54 7.17 -17.31
N LEU A 315 -14.59 6.74 -18.17
CA LEU A 315 -14.84 6.59 -19.61
C LEU A 315 -15.95 5.58 -19.91
N ARG A 316 -16.04 4.51 -19.10
CA ARG A 316 -17.04 3.45 -19.25
C ARG A 316 -18.41 3.88 -18.70
N ASP A 317 -18.44 4.28 -17.44
CA ASP A 317 -19.68 4.40 -16.67
C ASP A 317 -20.39 5.73 -16.91
N GLU A 318 -19.63 6.84 -17.05
CA GLU A 318 -20.20 8.17 -17.20
C GLU A 318 -20.24 8.64 -18.65
N LEU A 319 -19.20 8.36 -19.45
CA LEU A 319 -19.15 8.79 -20.83
C LEU A 319 -19.65 7.75 -21.83
N GLY A 320 -19.72 6.48 -21.45
CA GLY A 320 -20.14 5.38 -22.34
C GLY A 320 -19.24 5.21 -23.58
N LEU A 321 -17.97 5.61 -23.50
CA LEU A 321 -17.02 5.53 -24.62
C LEU A 321 -16.48 4.12 -24.84
N ILE A 322 -16.52 3.27 -23.83
CA ILE A 322 -16.07 1.87 -23.83
C ILE A 322 -17.12 1.01 -23.10
N ARG A 323 -17.09 -0.29 -23.34
CA ARG A 323 -17.92 -1.26 -22.59
C ARG A 323 -17.15 -1.89 -21.46
N ASP A 324 -15.91 -2.28 -21.73
CA ASP A 324 -14.98 -2.89 -20.79
C ASP A 324 -13.67 -2.12 -20.74
N ALA A 325 -12.95 -2.18 -19.62
CA ALA A 325 -11.65 -1.53 -19.47
C ALA A 325 -10.62 -2.05 -20.50
N SER A 326 -10.71 -3.33 -20.88
CA SER A 326 -9.86 -3.96 -21.89
C SER A 326 -10.01 -3.36 -23.31
N ASP A 327 -11.16 -2.75 -23.60
CA ASP A 327 -11.41 -2.09 -24.89
C ASP A 327 -10.45 -0.92 -25.13
N THR A 328 -9.92 -0.31 -24.07
CA THR A 328 -9.08 0.89 -24.15
C THR A 328 -7.81 0.66 -24.94
N GLU A 329 -7.18 -0.48 -24.83
CA GLU A 329 -5.98 -0.83 -25.59
C GLU A 329 -6.27 -0.88 -27.10
N TYR A 330 -7.37 -1.53 -27.46
CA TYR A 330 -7.79 -1.60 -28.86
C TYR A 330 -8.05 -0.21 -29.46
N PHE A 331 -8.84 0.63 -28.76
CA PHE A 331 -9.15 1.95 -29.28
C PHE A 331 -7.96 2.91 -29.30
N ALA A 332 -7.10 2.87 -28.28
CA ALA A 332 -5.86 3.67 -28.26
C ALA A 332 -4.93 3.31 -29.40
N SER A 333 -4.85 2.03 -29.77
CA SER A 333 -4.01 1.54 -30.88
C SER A 333 -4.54 1.89 -32.28
N LYS A 334 -5.77 2.40 -32.40
CA LYS A 334 -6.37 2.82 -33.68
C LYS A 334 -5.90 4.18 -34.16
N VAL A 335 -5.21 4.94 -33.33
CA VAL A 335 -4.69 6.27 -33.66
C VAL A 335 -3.19 6.31 -33.38
N ALA A 336 -2.45 7.06 -34.21
CA ALA A 336 -0.99 7.14 -34.11
C ALA A 336 -0.53 7.90 -32.85
N ASP A 337 -1.33 8.89 -32.42
CA ASP A 337 -1.09 9.75 -31.26
C ASP A 337 -2.43 10.26 -30.70
N THR A 338 -2.39 11.17 -29.75
CA THR A 338 -3.60 11.80 -29.19
C THR A 338 -4.13 12.98 -30.01
N ASN A 339 -3.51 13.30 -31.14
CA ASN A 339 -3.79 14.50 -31.95
C ASN A 339 -3.77 15.80 -31.10
N GLY A 340 -2.82 15.87 -30.16
CA GLY A 340 -2.67 17.00 -29.25
C GLY A 340 -3.66 17.05 -28.09
N VAL A 341 -4.49 16.01 -27.90
CA VAL A 341 -5.45 15.94 -26.78
C VAL A 341 -4.74 15.49 -25.51
N TYR A 342 -4.94 16.21 -24.42
CA TYR A 342 -4.51 15.86 -23.07
C TYR A 342 -5.73 15.82 -22.15
N LEU A 343 -5.85 14.75 -21.36
CA LEU A 343 -6.81 14.63 -20.28
C LEU A 343 -6.07 14.78 -18.94
N VAL A 344 -6.45 15.77 -18.13
CA VAL A 344 -6.02 15.86 -16.72
C VAL A 344 -7.16 15.38 -15.86
N PRO A 345 -7.07 14.17 -15.26
CA PRO A 345 -8.20 13.57 -14.54
C PRO A 345 -8.24 14.02 -13.06
N ALA A 346 -8.26 15.32 -12.82
CA ALA A 346 -8.33 15.91 -11.48
C ALA A 346 -9.74 15.85 -10.88
N PHE A 347 -10.45 14.70 -10.98
CA PHE A 347 -11.85 14.58 -10.56
C PHE A 347 -12.05 14.77 -9.05
N VAL A 348 -11.03 14.47 -8.27
CA VAL A 348 -10.97 14.66 -6.80
C VAL A 348 -9.83 15.59 -6.38
N GLY A 349 -9.43 16.49 -7.27
CA GLY A 349 -8.22 17.29 -7.11
C GLY A 349 -6.97 16.57 -7.61
N LEU A 350 -5.82 17.21 -7.41
CA LEU A 350 -4.49 16.68 -7.72
C LEU A 350 -3.73 16.37 -6.44
N GLY A 351 -3.15 15.18 -6.36
CA GLY A 351 -2.25 14.76 -5.29
C GLY A 351 -0.82 15.26 -5.49
N ALA A 352 0.14 14.56 -4.92
CA ALA A 352 1.55 14.89 -5.10
C ALA A 352 1.94 14.85 -6.60
N PRO A 353 2.84 15.71 -7.06
CA PRO A 353 3.53 16.76 -6.31
C PRO A 353 2.77 18.10 -6.22
N TYR A 354 1.57 18.18 -6.75
CA TYR A 354 0.82 19.43 -6.95
C TYR A 354 0.01 19.88 -5.74
N TRP A 355 -0.60 18.94 -5.02
CA TRP A 355 -1.44 19.17 -3.82
C TRP A 355 -2.49 20.28 -4.00
N ASP A 356 -3.29 20.16 -5.08
CA ASP A 356 -4.38 21.09 -5.39
C ASP A 356 -5.74 20.38 -5.24
N PRO A 357 -6.41 20.53 -4.09
CA PRO A 357 -7.71 19.89 -3.85
C PRO A 357 -8.85 20.54 -4.65
N ASN A 358 -8.62 21.73 -5.21
CA ASN A 358 -9.62 22.51 -5.93
C ASN A 358 -9.57 22.28 -7.44
N ALA A 359 -8.49 21.75 -7.97
CA ALA A 359 -8.37 21.37 -9.38
C ALA A 359 -9.51 20.41 -9.78
N ARG A 360 -10.00 20.56 -11.00
CA ARG A 360 -11.03 19.66 -11.58
C ARG A 360 -10.56 19.14 -12.91
N GLY A 361 -11.09 17.97 -13.30
CA GLY A 361 -10.74 17.33 -14.57
C GLY A 361 -10.96 18.21 -15.78
N ALA A 362 -10.03 18.15 -16.74
CA ALA A 362 -10.09 18.95 -17.95
C ALA A 362 -9.55 18.20 -19.17
N LEU A 363 -10.12 18.50 -20.34
CA LEU A 363 -9.63 18.06 -21.65
C LEU A 363 -9.11 19.28 -22.39
N PHE A 364 -7.87 19.19 -22.88
CA PHE A 364 -7.22 20.21 -23.67
C PHE A 364 -6.88 19.71 -25.06
N GLY A 365 -6.68 20.62 -26.01
CA GLY A 365 -6.22 20.30 -27.36
C GLY A 365 -7.28 19.73 -28.31
N LEU A 366 -8.56 19.82 -27.95
CA LEU A 366 -9.64 19.35 -28.81
C LEU A 366 -9.72 20.18 -30.11
N THR A 367 -9.67 19.50 -31.24
CA THR A 367 -9.93 20.04 -32.56
C THR A 367 -11.06 19.25 -33.23
N ARG A 368 -11.55 19.73 -34.37
CA ARG A 368 -12.59 18.99 -35.11
C ARG A 368 -12.15 17.59 -35.55
N GLY A 369 -10.83 17.33 -35.64
CA GLY A 369 -10.28 16.03 -35.97
C GLY A 369 -10.16 15.07 -34.79
N ALA A 370 -10.33 15.57 -33.56
CA ALA A 370 -10.30 14.71 -32.39
C ALA A 370 -11.55 13.83 -32.32
N ASN A 371 -11.36 12.54 -32.08
CA ASN A 371 -12.45 11.57 -31.96
C ASN A 371 -12.31 10.75 -30.66
N ARG A 372 -13.24 9.86 -30.40
CA ARG A 372 -13.26 9.05 -29.18
C ARG A 372 -11.96 8.29 -28.93
N ASN A 373 -11.27 7.81 -29.99
CA ASN A 373 -10.04 7.03 -29.82
C ASN A 373 -8.90 7.90 -29.26
N HIS A 374 -8.81 9.17 -29.69
CA HIS A 374 -7.87 10.14 -29.14
C HIS A 374 -8.12 10.43 -27.65
N ILE A 375 -9.41 10.54 -27.27
CA ILE A 375 -9.79 10.76 -25.86
C ILE A 375 -9.45 9.53 -25.00
N ILE A 376 -9.75 8.31 -25.48
CA ILE A 376 -9.42 7.06 -24.78
C ILE A 376 -7.89 6.93 -24.61
N ARG A 377 -7.15 7.20 -25.67
CA ARG A 377 -5.68 7.19 -25.62
C ARG A 377 -5.14 8.24 -24.65
N ALA A 378 -5.64 9.46 -24.69
CA ALA A 378 -5.25 10.52 -23.74
C ALA A 378 -5.55 10.14 -22.28
N ALA A 379 -6.62 9.40 -22.03
CA ALA A 379 -6.94 8.88 -20.69
C ALA A 379 -5.91 7.84 -20.21
N LEU A 380 -5.51 6.90 -21.07
CA LEU A 380 -4.43 5.95 -20.74
C LEU A 380 -3.09 6.67 -20.51
N GLU A 381 -2.72 7.57 -21.43
CA GLU A 381 -1.48 8.34 -21.31
C GLU A 381 -1.45 9.19 -20.03
N SER A 382 -2.62 9.73 -19.58
CA SER A 382 -2.70 10.52 -18.37
C SER A 382 -2.29 9.75 -17.11
N ILE A 383 -2.56 8.44 -17.05
CA ILE A 383 -2.16 7.59 -15.93
C ILE A 383 -0.63 7.48 -15.88
N ALA A 384 0.00 7.31 -17.04
CA ALA A 384 1.45 7.23 -17.16
C ALA A 384 2.14 8.57 -16.86
N TYR A 385 1.58 9.69 -17.31
CA TYR A 385 2.10 11.03 -17.00
C TYR A 385 2.07 11.34 -15.50
N GLN A 386 0.96 11.06 -14.82
CA GLN A 386 0.86 11.24 -13.38
C GLN A 386 1.88 10.38 -12.62
N SER A 387 2.08 9.14 -13.06
CA SER A 387 3.12 8.27 -12.50
C SER A 387 4.52 8.84 -12.71
N LYS A 388 4.79 9.41 -13.90
CA LYS A 388 6.06 10.10 -14.18
C LYS A 388 6.28 11.30 -13.28
N ASP A 389 5.25 12.12 -13.05
CA ASP A 389 5.35 13.28 -12.14
C ASP A 389 5.84 12.86 -10.76
N LEU A 390 5.31 11.74 -10.21
CA LEU A 390 5.75 11.20 -8.93
C LEU A 390 7.17 10.64 -8.98
N LEU A 391 7.51 9.87 -10.00
CA LEU A 391 8.85 9.29 -10.15
C LEU A 391 9.92 10.36 -10.32
N ASP A 392 9.63 11.42 -11.06
CA ASP A 392 10.52 12.58 -11.18
C ASP A 392 10.71 13.31 -9.84
N ALA A 393 9.62 13.46 -9.06
CA ALA A 393 9.70 14.02 -7.71
C ALA A 393 10.54 13.14 -6.77
N MET A 394 10.36 11.81 -6.82
CA MET A 394 11.15 10.85 -6.05
C MET A 394 12.63 10.93 -6.37
N THR A 395 12.97 11.01 -7.66
CA THR A 395 14.35 11.14 -8.12
C THR A 395 14.97 12.47 -7.69
N LYS A 396 14.23 13.58 -7.78
CA LYS A 396 14.70 14.91 -7.34
C LYS A 396 14.94 14.96 -5.84
N ASP A 397 14.03 14.41 -5.03
CA ASP A 397 14.14 14.43 -3.57
C ASP A 397 15.25 13.52 -3.06
N SER A 398 15.38 12.32 -3.62
CA SER A 398 16.35 11.32 -3.15
C SER A 398 17.75 11.50 -3.74
N GLY A 399 17.87 12.13 -4.90
CA GLY A 399 19.10 12.12 -5.70
C GLY A 399 19.44 10.73 -6.27
N VAL A 400 18.53 9.77 -6.14
CA VAL A 400 18.71 8.39 -6.64
C VAL A 400 17.99 8.23 -7.97
N SER A 401 18.71 7.82 -9.00
CA SER A 401 18.13 7.57 -10.32
C SER A 401 17.23 6.32 -10.30
N LEU A 402 16.08 6.42 -10.94
CA LEU A 402 15.20 5.27 -11.15
C LEU A 402 15.91 4.25 -12.04
N LYS A 403 16.08 3.03 -11.53
CA LYS A 403 16.73 1.93 -12.25
C LYS A 403 15.74 1.09 -13.06
N ARG A 404 14.63 0.73 -12.41
CA ARG A 404 13.59 -0.12 -12.97
C ARG A 404 12.26 0.22 -12.32
N LEU A 405 11.19 0.11 -13.08
CA LEU A 405 9.82 0.21 -12.58
C LEU A 405 9.14 -1.16 -12.68
N LYS A 406 8.86 -1.77 -11.55
CA LYS A 406 8.06 -2.98 -11.47
C LYS A 406 6.60 -2.62 -11.26
N VAL A 407 5.70 -3.34 -11.90
CA VAL A 407 4.28 -2.98 -11.95
C VAL A 407 3.39 -4.14 -11.54
N ASP A 408 2.27 -3.84 -10.89
CA ASP A 408 1.21 -4.79 -10.56
C ASP A 408 -0.17 -4.09 -10.51
N GLY A 409 -1.19 -4.84 -10.16
CA GLY A 409 -2.57 -4.36 -10.16
C GLY A 409 -3.31 -4.63 -11.47
N GLY A 410 -4.61 -4.37 -11.48
CA GLY A 410 -5.49 -4.79 -12.59
C GLY A 410 -5.20 -4.13 -13.93
N ALA A 411 -4.76 -2.87 -13.94
CA ALA A 411 -4.54 -2.13 -15.18
C ALA A 411 -3.24 -2.50 -15.91
N VAL A 412 -2.33 -3.27 -15.28
CA VAL A 412 -1.07 -3.69 -15.93
C VAL A 412 -1.25 -4.70 -17.05
N ALA A 413 -2.46 -5.29 -17.16
CA ALA A 413 -2.82 -6.13 -18.30
C ALA A 413 -2.86 -5.36 -19.63
N ASN A 414 -2.99 -4.03 -19.58
CA ASN A 414 -3.00 -3.16 -20.76
C ASN A 414 -1.57 -2.91 -21.23
N ASP A 415 -1.20 -3.56 -22.31
CA ASP A 415 0.16 -3.47 -22.90
C ASP A 415 0.47 -2.07 -23.45
N PHE A 416 -0.54 -1.37 -23.99
CA PHE A 416 -0.37 0.01 -24.45
C PHE A 416 0.04 0.95 -23.30
N LEU A 417 -0.67 0.86 -22.18
CA LEU A 417 -0.37 1.66 -20.98
C LEU A 417 1.04 1.36 -20.45
N MET A 418 1.43 0.09 -20.40
CA MET A 418 2.74 -0.31 -19.88
C MET A 418 3.87 0.12 -20.80
N GLN A 419 3.69 0.00 -22.12
CA GLN A 419 4.67 0.49 -23.08
C GLN A 419 4.81 2.02 -23.02
N PHE A 420 3.68 2.75 -22.97
CA PHE A 420 3.72 4.20 -22.85
C PHE A 420 4.35 4.65 -21.51
N GLN A 421 4.13 3.90 -20.43
CA GLN A 421 4.80 4.16 -19.16
C GLN A 421 6.33 4.03 -19.30
N ALA A 422 6.82 3.00 -19.96
CA ALA A 422 8.25 2.85 -20.22
C ALA A 422 8.77 4.00 -21.09
N ASP A 423 8.06 4.33 -22.17
CA ASP A 423 8.43 5.38 -23.12
C ASP A 423 8.55 6.74 -22.44
N ILE A 424 7.57 7.11 -21.60
CA ILE A 424 7.54 8.44 -21.00
C ILE A 424 8.49 8.60 -19.81
N THR A 425 8.78 7.51 -19.09
CA THR A 425 9.73 7.53 -17.96
C THR A 425 11.18 7.30 -18.38
N ASP A 426 11.42 6.80 -19.59
CA ASP A 426 12.74 6.37 -20.08
C ASP A 426 13.38 5.26 -19.24
N VAL A 427 12.55 4.39 -18.70
CA VAL A 427 12.95 3.30 -17.80
C VAL A 427 12.23 2.03 -18.20
N GLU A 428 12.93 0.89 -18.11
CA GLU A 428 12.33 -0.43 -18.32
C GLU A 428 11.20 -0.67 -17.31
N VAL A 429 10.03 -1.08 -17.83
CA VAL A 429 8.87 -1.50 -17.03
C VAL A 429 8.77 -3.01 -17.06
N LEU A 430 8.70 -3.63 -15.87
CA LEU A 430 8.67 -5.08 -15.69
C LEU A 430 7.33 -5.51 -15.10
N ARG A 431 6.59 -6.33 -15.85
CA ARG A 431 5.36 -6.97 -15.37
C ARG A 431 5.69 -8.39 -14.91
N PRO A 432 5.48 -8.75 -13.63
CA PRO A 432 5.69 -10.10 -13.15
C PRO A 432 4.59 -11.04 -13.65
N SER A 433 4.91 -12.34 -13.76
CA SER A 433 3.92 -13.38 -14.08
C SER A 433 2.90 -13.56 -12.96
N ASN A 434 3.34 -13.36 -11.71
CA ASN A 434 2.47 -13.37 -10.53
C ASN A 434 2.21 -11.94 -10.07
N CYS A 435 1.00 -11.45 -10.29
CA CYS A 435 0.58 -10.10 -9.89
C CYS A 435 0.12 -10.00 -8.42
N GLU A 436 0.12 -11.10 -7.67
CA GLU A 436 -0.21 -11.14 -6.23
C GLU A 436 0.99 -10.73 -5.37
N THR A 437 1.63 -9.65 -5.74
CA THR A 437 2.93 -9.22 -5.19
C THR A 437 2.86 -8.84 -3.72
N THR A 438 1.72 -8.33 -3.25
CA THR A 438 1.48 -7.98 -1.84
C THR A 438 1.52 -9.23 -0.96
N ALA A 439 0.73 -10.25 -1.30
CA ALA A 439 0.73 -11.52 -0.58
C ALA A 439 2.07 -12.24 -0.71
N LEU A 440 2.69 -12.19 -1.90
CA LEU A 440 4.00 -12.78 -2.13
C LEU A 440 5.06 -12.14 -1.24
N GLY A 441 5.02 -10.83 -1.04
CA GLY A 441 5.94 -10.13 -0.12
C GLY A 441 5.82 -10.61 1.32
N ALA A 442 4.61 -10.79 1.82
CA ALA A 442 4.38 -11.37 3.15
C ALA A 442 4.89 -12.82 3.24
N ALA A 443 4.66 -13.63 2.20
CA ALA A 443 5.19 -14.99 2.13
C ALA A 443 6.71 -15.02 2.12
N PHE A 444 7.36 -14.14 1.35
CA PHE A 444 8.81 -14.03 1.29
C PHE A 444 9.42 -13.66 2.66
N LEU A 445 8.86 -12.65 3.33
CA LEU A 445 9.31 -12.26 4.67
C LEU A 445 9.16 -13.41 5.67
N ALA A 446 8.04 -14.12 5.63
CA ALA A 446 7.80 -15.25 6.51
C ALA A 446 8.74 -16.43 6.20
N GLY A 447 8.89 -16.79 4.94
CA GLY A 447 9.74 -17.89 4.52
C GLY A 447 11.22 -17.65 4.81
N LEU A 448 11.71 -16.42 4.61
CA LEU A 448 13.07 -16.02 4.99
C LEU A 448 13.27 -16.08 6.51
N ALA A 449 12.29 -15.62 7.29
CA ALA A 449 12.38 -15.62 8.76
C ALA A 449 12.51 -17.02 9.36
N VAL A 450 11.98 -18.06 8.70
CA VAL A 450 12.01 -19.45 9.17
C VAL A 450 12.99 -20.34 8.39
N GLY A 451 13.72 -19.77 7.44
CA GLY A 451 14.69 -20.51 6.61
C GLY A 451 14.04 -21.44 5.57
N PHE A 452 12.81 -21.16 5.15
CA PHE A 452 12.16 -21.84 4.03
C PHE A 452 12.80 -21.45 2.69
N TRP A 453 13.18 -20.18 2.55
CA TRP A 453 14.11 -19.67 1.53
C TRP A 453 15.35 -19.11 2.22
N GLU A 454 16.50 -19.28 1.58
CA GLU A 454 17.79 -18.94 2.19
C GLU A 454 18.13 -17.45 2.06
N SER A 455 17.71 -16.81 0.98
CA SER A 455 18.08 -15.42 0.69
C SER A 455 17.18 -14.77 -0.37
N VAL A 456 17.24 -13.43 -0.46
CA VAL A 456 16.61 -12.67 -1.55
C VAL A 456 17.17 -13.07 -2.92
N ILE A 457 18.43 -13.46 -3.02
CA ILE A 457 19.03 -13.93 -4.28
C ILE A 457 18.33 -15.21 -4.77
N GLU A 458 18.01 -16.14 -3.87
CA GLU A 458 17.19 -17.31 -4.24
C GLU A 458 15.83 -16.91 -4.78
N LEU A 459 15.18 -15.93 -4.12
CA LEU A 459 13.87 -15.42 -4.56
C LEU A 459 13.94 -14.74 -5.92
N GLU A 460 15.01 -14.02 -6.22
CA GLU A 460 15.23 -13.41 -7.54
C GLU A 460 15.27 -14.45 -8.66
N HIS A 461 15.87 -15.61 -8.41
CA HIS A 461 15.89 -16.72 -9.38
C HIS A 461 14.52 -17.38 -9.59
N LYS A 462 13.61 -17.24 -8.62
CA LYS A 462 12.24 -17.78 -8.69
C LYS A 462 11.25 -16.76 -9.27
N ALA A 463 11.60 -15.47 -9.26
CA ALA A 463 10.76 -14.41 -9.79
C ALA A 463 10.66 -14.52 -11.32
N CYS A 464 9.46 -14.82 -11.81
CA CYS A 464 9.20 -14.88 -13.24
C CYS A 464 8.65 -13.54 -13.73
N ILE A 465 9.26 -13.00 -14.77
CA ILE A 465 8.77 -11.81 -15.50
C ILE A 465 7.94 -12.28 -16.69
N ASP A 466 6.71 -11.82 -16.78
CA ASP A 466 5.82 -12.05 -17.91
C ASP A 466 6.24 -11.23 -19.11
N LYS A 467 6.49 -9.93 -18.91
CA LYS A 467 6.82 -9.02 -19.99
C LYS A 467 7.74 -7.88 -19.57
N HIS A 468 8.67 -7.56 -20.46
CA HIS A 468 9.55 -6.40 -20.41
C HIS A 468 9.08 -5.37 -21.41
N PHE A 469 8.84 -4.13 -20.97
CA PHE A 469 8.54 -3.00 -21.82
C PHE A 469 9.76 -2.07 -21.81
N ILE A 470 10.42 -2.01 -22.96
CA ILE A 470 11.64 -1.21 -23.14
C ILE A 470 11.24 0.11 -23.77
N PRO A 471 11.78 1.26 -23.31
CA PRO A 471 11.53 2.56 -23.94
C PRO A 471 11.79 2.54 -25.43
N ASN A 472 10.86 3.06 -26.24
CA ASN A 472 10.90 2.98 -27.72
C ASN A 472 10.66 4.33 -28.42
N ILE A 473 10.69 5.43 -27.68
CA ILE A 473 10.61 6.78 -28.25
C ILE A 473 11.89 7.56 -27.96
N ASP A 474 12.26 8.47 -28.86
CA ASP A 474 13.44 9.32 -28.66
C ASP A 474 13.20 10.41 -27.60
N ALA A 475 14.30 11.00 -27.12
CA ALA A 475 14.25 12.01 -26.06
C ALA A 475 13.50 13.29 -26.46
N GLN A 476 13.51 13.67 -27.75
CA GLN A 476 12.81 14.86 -28.25
C GLN A 476 11.29 14.62 -28.21
N THR A 477 10.83 13.49 -28.70
CA THR A 477 9.42 13.09 -28.67
C THR A 477 8.92 13.00 -27.23
N ARG A 478 9.67 12.32 -26.34
CA ARG A 478 9.37 12.23 -24.90
C ARG A 478 9.24 13.60 -24.26
N GLY A 479 10.22 14.47 -24.51
CA GLY A 479 10.22 15.84 -23.97
C GLY A 479 9.03 16.66 -24.42
N SER A 480 8.65 16.56 -25.71
CA SER A 480 7.50 17.27 -26.27
C SER A 480 6.17 16.79 -25.68
N LEU A 481 5.98 15.47 -25.57
CA LEU A 481 4.78 14.88 -24.97
C LEU A 481 4.62 15.29 -23.49
N TYR A 482 5.71 15.23 -22.73
CA TYR A 482 5.66 15.59 -21.31
C TYR A 482 5.50 17.09 -21.10
N ALA A 483 6.10 17.95 -21.91
CA ALA A 483 5.87 19.39 -21.87
C ALA A 483 4.38 19.74 -22.11
N GLY A 484 3.73 19.07 -23.07
CA GLY A 484 2.30 19.23 -23.31
C GLY A 484 1.43 18.81 -22.10
N TRP A 485 1.82 17.72 -21.42
CA TRP A 485 1.18 17.31 -20.17
C TRP A 485 1.33 18.38 -19.07
N GLN A 486 2.54 18.88 -18.87
CA GLN A 486 2.81 19.89 -17.84
C GLN A 486 2.04 21.20 -18.11
N ASP A 487 1.92 21.63 -19.38
CA ASP A 487 1.07 22.76 -19.77
C ASP A 487 -0.42 22.51 -19.44
N ALA A 488 -0.93 21.31 -19.77
CA ALA A 488 -2.31 20.94 -19.44
C ALA A 488 -2.57 20.96 -17.95
N VAL A 489 -1.66 20.43 -17.12
CA VAL A 489 -1.77 20.48 -15.65
C VAL A 489 -1.72 21.92 -15.15
N ALA A 490 -0.81 22.75 -15.67
CA ALA A 490 -0.71 24.16 -15.28
C ALA A 490 -2.02 24.91 -15.53
N ARG A 491 -2.66 24.70 -16.68
CA ARG A 491 -3.98 25.28 -17.01
C ARG A 491 -5.12 24.73 -16.15
N THR A 492 -5.01 23.51 -15.66
CA THR A 492 -6.03 22.91 -14.78
C THR A 492 -6.02 23.53 -13.39
N ARG A 493 -4.85 24.07 -12.96
CA ARG A 493 -4.61 24.69 -11.64
C ARG A 493 -4.78 26.22 -11.65
N ALA A 494 -4.99 26.83 -12.81
CA ALA A 494 -5.11 28.29 -12.99
C ALA A 494 -6.47 28.86 -12.60
#